data_bce0629f5061605ff766d78227671f9f
#
_entry.id   bce0629f5061605ff766d78227671f9f
#
_cell.length_a   1.000
_cell.length_b   1.000
_cell.length_c   1.000
_cell.angle_alpha   90.00
_cell.angle_beta   90.00
_cell.angle_gamma   90.00
#
_symmetry.space_group_name_H-M   'P 1'
#
loop_
_entity.id
_entity.type
_entity.pdbx_description
1 polymer ?
#
loop_
_entity_poly.entity_id
_entity_poly.type
_entity_poly.pdbx_seq_one_letter_code
_entity_poly.pdbx_strand_id
1 'polypeptide(L)'
;MGKAKNLLFTACLEHFGQIRPDSHIWLFSSTDNSHYNYNSRYLFEYVKENLPEITPLFVINDPELRNSLSSKYGKQYFIETESIQGIRQALSAGVWFTSAGLPAYGTGLHKKRLIINLWHGVPLKKIALPVSYTHLTLPT
;
A
#
# COMPACT_ATOMS: atom_id res chain seq x y z
N MET A 1 -12.93 -0.66 -12.17
CA MET A 1 -14.09 -0.16 -11.36
C MET A 1 -13.93 1.34 -11.13
N GLY A 2 -15.00 2.15 -11.23
CA GLY A 2 -14.88 3.61 -11.04
C GLY A 2 -14.53 3.97 -9.58
N LYS A 3 -13.75 5.05 -9.38
CA LYS A 3 -13.31 5.54 -8.05
C LYS A 3 -14.47 5.65 -7.04
N ALA A 4 -15.64 6.08 -7.48
CA ALA A 4 -16.84 6.22 -6.62
C ALA A 4 -17.36 4.87 -6.10
N LYS A 5 -17.37 3.83 -6.93
CA LYS A 5 -17.76 2.47 -6.50
C LYS A 5 -16.76 1.89 -5.50
N ASN A 6 -15.46 2.07 -5.76
CA ASN A 6 -14.41 1.64 -4.85
C ASN A 6 -14.54 2.31 -3.47
N LEU A 7 -14.79 3.62 -3.45
CA LEU A 7 -15.02 4.38 -2.22
C LEU A 7 -16.23 3.87 -1.44
N LEU A 8 -17.33 3.61 -2.14
CA LEU A 8 -18.57 3.10 -1.51
C LEU A 8 -18.36 1.69 -0.93
N PHE A 9 -17.74 0.79 -1.69
CA PHE A 9 -17.45 -0.57 -1.21
C PHE A 9 -16.47 -0.57 -0.04
N THR A 10 -15.45 0.26 -0.08
CA THR A 10 -14.48 0.40 1.02
C THR A 10 -15.19 0.89 2.28
N ALA A 11 -16.02 1.94 2.17
CA ALA A 11 -16.78 2.47 3.30
C ALA A 11 -17.76 1.44 3.89
N CYS A 12 -18.47 0.72 3.04
CA CYS A 12 -19.38 -0.34 3.48
C CYS A 12 -18.63 -1.49 4.18
N LEU A 13 -17.52 -1.94 3.63
CA LEU A 13 -16.72 -3.00 4.22
C LEU A 13 -16.07 -2.58 5.54
N GLU A 14 -15.60 -1.35 5.65
CA GLU A 14 -15.05 -0.83 6.92
C GLU A 14 -16.11 -0.69 8.00
N HIS A 15 -17.32 -0.26 7.65
CA HIS A 15 -18.39 -0.02 8.61
C HIS A 15 -19.16 -1.29 8.99
N PHE A 16 -19.49 -2.12 8.02
CA PHE A 16 -20.35 -3.31 8.22
C PHE A 16 -19.57 -4.64 8.17
N GLY A 17 -18.41 -4.65 7.56
CA GLY A 17 -17.63 -5.89 7.29
C GLY A 17 -16.91 -6.46 8.50
N GLN A 18 -16.91 -5.80 9.65
CA GLN A 18 -16.19 -6.19 10.86
C GLN A 18 -14.70 -6.56 10.61
N ILE A 19 -14.10 -5.93 9.59
CA ILE A 19 -12.71 -6.20 9.25
C ILE A 19 -11.82 -5.55 10.33
N ARG A 20 -11.03 -6.39 11.00
CA ARG A 20 -10.04 -5.93 11.97
C ARG A 20 -8.67 -5.95 11.31
N PRO A 21 -7.99 -4.80 11.21
CA PRO A 21 -6.62 -4.77 10.69
C PRO A 21 -5.68 -5.64 11.53
N ASP A 22 -4.90 -6.48 10.85
CA ASP A 22 -3.87 -7.32 11.46
C ASP A 22 -2.50 -6.66 11.27
N SER A 23 -1.79 -6.41 12.36
CA SER A 23 -0.47 -5.77 12.36
C SER A 23 0.63 -6.61 11.68
N HIS A 24 0.41 -7.91 11.50
CA HIS A 24 1.34 -8.81 10.79
C HIS A 24 1.08 -8.85 9.28
N ILE A 25 0.02 -8.21 8.79
CA ILE A 25 -0.23 -8.06 7.36
C ILE A 25 0.18 -6.65 6.95
N TRP A 26 1.19 -6.56 6.08
CA TRP A 26 1.71 -5.31 5.56
C TRP A 26 1.37 -5.16 4.09
N LEU A 27 0.72 -4.06 3.74
CA LEU A 27 0.30 -3.76 2.37
C LEU A 27 1.17 -2.68 1.76
N PHE A 28 1.66 -2.95 0.57
CA PHE A 28 2.50 -2.04 -0.21
C PHE A 28 1.76 -1.56 -1.44
N SER A 29 1.92 -0.30 -1.76
CA SER A 29 1.37 0.30 -2.99
C SER A 29 2.33 1.29 -3.63
N SER A 30 2.19 1.47 -4.93
CA SER A 30 2.96 2.42 -5.70
C SER A 30 2.06 3.21 -6.66
N THR A 31 2.61 3.74 -7.74
CA THR A 31 1.92 4.62 -8.67
C THR A 31 0.64 3.97 -9.20
N ASP A 32 -0.49 4.66 -9.01
CA ASP A 32 -1.83 4.26 -9.48
C ASP A 32 -2.26 2.83 -9.09
N ASN A 33 -1.58 2.23 -8.11
CA ASN A 33 -1.76 0.82 -7.73
C ASN A 33 -1.59 -0.16 -8.91
N SER A 34 -0.83 0.22 -9.91
CA SER A 34 -0.62 -0.55 -11.14
C SER A 34 0.84 -0.72 -11.52
N HIS A 35 1.76 -0.23 -10.68
CA HIS A 35 3.19 -0.31 -10.93
C HIS A 35 3.92 -0.99 -9.78
N TYR A 36 5.03 -1.66 -10.12
CA TYR A 36 5.92 -2.30 -9.15
C TYR A 36 7.26 -1.57 -9.12
N ASN A 37 7.28 -0.44 -8.40
CA ASN A 37 8.41 0.49 -8.43
C ASN A 37 8.59 1.24 -7.09
N TYR A 38 9.55 2.16 -7.06
CA TYR A 38 9.88 3.05 -5.96
C TYR A 38 10.24 2.33 -4.65
N ASN A 39 10.26 3.09 -3.55
CA ASN A 39 10.66 2.59 -2.23
C ASN A 39 9.77 1.46 -1.72
N SER A 40 8.50 1.44 -2.11
CA SER A 40 7.57 0.36 -1.76
C SER A 40 8.02 -0.99 -2.28
N ARG A 41 8.56 -1.05 -3.51
CA ARG A 41 9.10 -2.29 -4.08
C ARG A 41 10.27 -2.83 -3.26
N TYR A 42 11.26 -1.98 -2.99
CA TYR A 42 12.48 -2.40 -2.29
C TYR A 42 12.18 -2.86 -0.86
N LEU A 43 11.31 -2.13 -0.16
CA LEU A 43 10.90 -2.52 1.19
C LEU A 43 10.09 -3.81 1.20
N PHE A 44 9.18 -3.99 0.23
CA PHE A 44 8.42 -5.24 0.07
C PHE A 44 9.35 -6.44 -0.15
N GLU A 45 10.32 -6.33 -1.07
CA GLU A 45 11.30 -7.39 -1.33
C GLU A 45 12.09 -7.73 -0.06
N TYR A 46 12.56 -6.73 0.68
CA TYR A 46 13.27 -6.92 1.94
C TYR A 46 12.40 -7.63 2.99
N VAL A 47 11.17 -7.19 3.19
CA VAL A 47 10.24 -7.78 4.17
C VAL A 47 9.96 -9.24 3.81
N LYS A 48 9.68 -9.53 2.55
CA LYS A 48 9.44 -10.88 2.05
C LYS A 48 10.60 -11.84 2.32
N GLU A 49 11.83 -11.36 2.24
CA GLU A 49 13.03 -12.18 2.39
C GLU A 49 13.51 -12.31 3.84
N ASN A 50 13.28 -11.29 4.67
CA ASN A 50 13.92 -11.18 5.97
C ASN A 50 12.96 -11.23 7.17
N LEU A 51 11.65 -11.05 6.96
CA LEU A 51 10.66 -10.99 8.04
C LEU A 51 9.57 -12.08 7.86
N PRO A 52 9.88 -13.34 8.21
CA PRO A 52 8.97 -14.47 7.97
C PRO A 52 7.66 -14.38 8.79
N GLU A 53 7.62 -13.60 9.86
CA GLU A 53 6.44 -13.36 10.68
C GLU A 53 5.46 -12.36 10.05
N ILE A 54 5.89 -11.62 9.01
CA ILE A 54 5.06 -10.65 8.31
C ILE A 54 4.52 -11.26 7.01
N THR A 55 3.26 -11.03 6.75
CA THR A 55 2.63 -11.34 5.45
C THR A 55 2.64 -10.09 4.58
N PRO A 56 3.59 -9.94 3.65
CA PRO A 56 3.63 -8.79 2.77
C PRO A 56 2.69 -8.98 1.58
N LEU A 57 1.88 -7.97 1.29
CA LEU A 57 1.01 -7.91 0.13
C LEU A 57 1.36 -6.68 -0.70
N PHE A 58 1.37 -6.79 -2.02
CA PHE A 58 1.56 -5.67 -2.93
C PHE A 58 0.36 -5.50 -3.85
N VAL A 59 -0.15 -4.27 -3.95
CA VAL A 59 -1.30 -3.98 -4.82
C VAL A 59 -0.83 -3.74 -6.24
N ILE A 60 -1.33 -4.55 -7.17
CA ILE A 60 -1.14 -4.40 -8.62
C ILE A 60 -2.48 -4.59 -9.32
N ASN A 61 -3.08 -3.50 -9.77
CA ASN A 61 -4.36 -3.53 -10.48
C ASN A 61 -4.22 -3.92 -11.96
N ASP A 62 -3.03 -3.69 -12.54
CA ASP A 62 -2.72 -4.19 -13.88
C ASP A 62 -2.66 -5.73 -13.89
N PRO A 63 -3.53 -6.42 -14.62
CA PRO A 63 -3.62 -7.89 -14.58
C PRO A 63 -2.42 -8.57 -15.25
N GLU A 64 -1.83 -7.98 -16.28
CA GLU A 64 -0.68 -8.56 -16.99
C GLU A 64 0.55 -8.50 -16.09
N LEU A 65 0.84 -7.35 -15.52
CA LEU A 65 1.94 -7.17 -14.57
C LEU A 65 1.73 -8.05 -13.33
N ARG A 66 0.51 -8.10 -12.77
CA ARG A 66 0.21 -8.95 -11.61
C ARG A 66 0.45 -10.42 -11.90
N ASN A 67 0.05 -10.92 -13.06
CA ASN A 67 0.29 -12.31 -13.47
C ASN A 67 1.78 -12.60 -13.63
N SER A 68 2.52 -11.69 -14.24
CA SER A 68 3.98 -11.81 -14.42
C SER A 68 4.70 -11.87 -13.06
N LEU A 69 4.38 -10.94 -12.16
CA LEU A 69 4.97 -10.90 -10.81
C LEU A 69 4.55 -12.12 -9.97
N SER A 70 3.29 -12.55 -10.09
CA SER A 70 2.79 -13.74 -9.40
C SER A 70 3.50 -15.01 -9.86
N SER A 71 3.83 -15.11 -11.13
CA SER A 71 4.60 -16.23 -11.67
C SER A 71 6.05 -16.23 -11.16
N LYS A 72 6.63 -15.05 -10.98
CA LYS A 72 8.02 -14.90 -10.52
C LYS A 72 8.19 -15.06 -9.01
N TYR A 73 7.30 -14.48 -8.22
CA TYR A 73 7.46 -14.35 -6.76
C TYR A 73 6.45 -15.17 -5.95
N GLY A 74 5.34 -15.60 -6.56
CA GLY A 74 4.23 -16.30 -5.91
C GLY A 74 2.93 -15.49 -5.90
N LYS A 75 1.82 -16.16 -6.15
CA LYS A 75 0.48 -15.55 -6.24
C LYS A 75 -0.01 -14.94 -4.91
N GLN A 76 0.46 -15.46 -3.79
CA GLN A 76 0.04 -15.04 -2.45
C GLN A 76 0.45 -13.60 -2.10
N TYR A 77 1.38 -13.03 -2.84
CA TYR A 77 1.95 -11.72 -2.53
C TYR A 77 1.28 -10.55 -3.26
N PHE A 78 0.56 -10.83 -4.35
CA PHE A 78 0.02 -9.77 -5.21
C PHE A 78 -1.49 -9.78 -5.22
N ILE A 79 -2.08 -8.66 -4.84
CA ILE A 79 -3.53 -8.46 -4.81
C ILE A 79 -3.94 -7.33 -5.75
N GLU A 80 -5.21 -7.22 -6.03
CA GLU A 80 -5.83 -6.08 -6.71
C GLU A 80 -6.85 -5.40 -5.78
N THR A 81 -7.27 -4.19 -6.10
CA THR A 81 -8.25 -3.44 -5.33
C THR A 81 -9.44 -2.97 -6.18
N GLU A 82 -9.78 -3.75 -7.20
CA GLU A 82 -10.91 -3.50 -8.10
C GLU A 82 -12.13 -4.38 -7.79
N SER A 83 -11.93 -5.49 -7.07
CA SER A 83 -12.99 -6.36 -6.59
C SER A 83 -13.26 -6.17 -5.08
N ILE A 84 -14.42 -6.60 -4.62
CA ILE A 84 -14.77 -6.61 -3.18
C ILE A 84 -13.79 -7.48 -2.40
N GLN A 85 -13.37 -8.61 -2.96
CA GLN A 85 -12.44 -9.52 -2.32
C GLN A 85 -11.05 -8.89 -2.16
N GLY A 86 -10.53 -8.24 -3.20
CA GLY A 86 -9.24 -7.56 -3.16
C GLY A 86 -9.26 -6.38 -2.18
N ILE A 87 -10.32 -5.57 -2.19
CA ILE A 87 -10.49 -4.48 -1.20
C ILE A 87 -10.54 -5.06 0.22
N ARG A 88 -11.23 -6.18 0.44
CA ARG A 88 -11.28 -6.83 1.75
C ARG A 88 -9.90 -7.28 2.22
N GLN A 89 -9.10 -7.86 1.33
CA GLN A 89 -7.71 -8.22 1.63
C GLN A 89 -6.87 -6.98 1.97
N ALA A 90 -6.99 -5.89 1.20
CA ALA A 90 -6.29 -4.64 1.50
C ALA A 90 -6.68 -4.08 2.87
N LEU A 91 -7.97 -4.12 3.23
CA LEU A 91 -8.48 -3.62 4.50
C LEU A 91 -8.07 -4.50 5.69
N SER A 92 -7.73 -5.78 5.48
CA SER A 92 -7.21 -6.65 6.54
C SER A 92 -5.79 -6.31 6.96
N ALA A 93 -5.03 -5.58 6.14
CA ALA A 93 -3.68 -5.17 6.47
C ALA A 93 -3.68 -4.04 7.51
N GLY A 94 -2.92 -4.25 8.59
CA GLY A 94 -2.79 -3.29 9.68
C GLY A 94 -1.76 -2.20 9.42
N VAL A 95 -0.83 -2.43 8.50
CA VAL A 95 0.19 -1.44 8.10
C VAL A 95 0.16 -1.28 6.59
N TRP A 96 0.06 -0.03 6.14
CA TRP A 96 0.11 0.33 4.72
C TRP A 96 1.36 1.17 4.44
N PHE A 97 2.17 0.72 3.51
CA PHE A 97 3.30 1.45 2.96
C PHE A 97 2.96 1.94 1.56
N THR A 98 3.10 3.23 1.34
CA THR A 98 2.76 3.84 0.05
C THR A 98 3.90 4.73 -0.44
N SER A 99 4.20 4.69 -1.72
CA SER A 99 5.15 5.62 -2.34
C SER A 99 4.46 6.74 -3.12
N ALA A 100 3.27 6.51 -3.64
CA ALA A 100 2.62 7.48 -4.55
C ALA A 100 1.08 7.42 -4.54
N GLY A 101 0.46 7.04 -3.45
CA GLY A 101 -1.00 7.00 -3.32
C GLY A 101 -1.48 5.87 -2.43
N LEU A 102 -2.68 5.98 -1.90
CA LEU A 102 -3.24 4.96 -1.03
C LEU A 102 -3.65 3.69 -1.79
N PRO A 103 -3.49 2.51 -1.19
CA PRO A 103 -3.88 1.22 -1.79
C PRO A 103 -5.38 1.12 -2.08
N ALA A 104 -6.19 1.72 -1.22
CA ALA A 104 -7.65 1.79 -1.39
C ALA A 104 -8.15 3.16 -0.96
N TYR A 105 -9.27 3.60 -1.54
CA TYR A 105 -9.90 4.87 -1.20
C TYR A 105 -10.95 4.62 -0.11
N GLY A 106 -10.70 5.12 1.09
CA GLY A 106 -11.63 5.03 2.22
C GLY A 106 -11.90 6.38 2.85
N THR A 107 -13.14 6.59 3.32
CA THR A 107 -13.57 7.82 4.00
C THR A 107 -13.33 7.82 5.51
N GLY A 108 -12.90 6.73 6.07
CA GLY A 108 -12.65 6.58 7.49
C GLY A 108 -11.71 5.42 7.72
N LEU A 109 -10.43 5.66 7.52
CA LEU A 109 -9.42 4.65 7.80
C LEU A 109 -9.51 4.22 9.25
N HIS A 110 -9.54 2.92 9.47
CA HIS A 110 -9.63 2.34 10.80
C HIS A 110 -8.52 2.90 11.71
N LYS A 111 -8.87 3.39 12.89
CA LYS A 111 -7.94 4.05 13.84
C LYS A 111 -6.73 3.20 14.22
N LYS A 112 -6.80 1.88 14.07
CA LYS A 112 -5.71 0.94 14.37
C LYS A 112 -4.80 0.65 13.16
N ARG A 113 -5.08 1.22 11.99
CA ARG A 113 -4.24 1.06 10.81
C ARG A 113 -3.17 2.12 10.79
N LEU A 114 -1.93 1.69 10.64
CA LEU A 114 -0.78 2.56 10.44
C LEU A 114 -0.55 2.78 8.94
N ILE A 115 -0.43 4.04 8.52
CA ILE A 115 -0.12 4.40 7.13
C ILE A 115 1.21 5.13 7.10
N ILE A 116 2.16 4.59 6.34
CA ILE A 116 3.52 5.10 6.21
C ILE A 116 3.76 5.50 4.76
N ASN A 117 4.04 6.78 4.53
CA ASN A 117 4.42 7.27 3.22
C ASN A 117 5.94 7.18 3.06
N LEU A 118 6.39 6.30 2.18
CA LEU A 118 7.81 6.07 1.88
C LEU A 118 8.38 7.08 0.89
N TRP A 119 7.47 7.88 0.25
CA TRP A 119 7.86 8.77 -0.83
C TRP A 119 8.44 8.00 -2.04
N HIS A 120 8.75 8.70 -3.12
CA HIS A 120 9.23 8.11 -4.37
C HIS A 120 10.58 8.70 -4.84
N GLY A 121 11.30 9.34 -3.95
CA GLY A 121 12.63 9.92 -4.21
C GLY A 121 13.12 10.79 -3.07
N VAL A 122 14.33 11.29 -3.19
CA VAL A 122 14.88 12.29 -2.27
C VAL A 122 14.41 13.66 -2.74
N PRO A 123 13.78 14.51 -1.92
CA PRO A 123 13.36 15.85 -2.32
C PRO A 123 14.59 16.72 -2.59
N LEU A 124 14.81 17.04 -3.86
CA LEU A 124 15.89 17.94 -4.30
C LEU A 124 15.52 19.41 -4.23
N LYS A 125 14.25 19.72 -3.96
CA LYS A 125 13.70 21.07 -3.84
C LYS A 125 12.67 21.15 -2.74
N LYS A 126 12.40 22.34 -2.24
CA LYS A 126 11.32 22.57 -1.26
C LYS A 126 9.99 22.15 -1.87
N ILE A 127 9.29 21.27 -1.21
CA ILE A 127 7.97 20.78 -1.59
C ILE A 127 7.00 21.18 -0.49
N ALA A 128 5.84 21.71 -0.88
CA ALA A 128 4.80 22.21 0.03
C ALA A 128 5.25 23.39 0.91
N LEU A 129 4.64 23.57 2.07
CA LEU A 129 4.91 24.68 2.96
C LEU A 129 6.34 24.63 3.52
N PRO A 130 7.01 25.77 3.70
CA PRO A 130 8.34 25.82 4.30
C PRO A 130 8.24 25.46 5.79
N VAL A 131 8.60 24.24 6.12
CA VAL A 131 8.78 23.80 7.50
C VAL A 131 10.27 23.78 7.83
N SER A 132 10.64 24.21 9.02
CA SER A 132 12.03 24.40 9.45
C SER A 132 12.88 23.11 9.48
N TYR A 133 12.31 21.93 9.30
CA TYR A 133 12.99 20.63 9.34
C TYR A 133 13.00 19.88 8.00
N THR A 134 12.73 20.53 6.88
CA THR A 134 12.86 19.91 5.55
C THR A 134 14.32 19.76 5.08
N HIS A 135 15.26 20.14 5.90
CA HIS A 135 16.68 19.86 5.67
C HIS A 135 17.13 18.73 6.60
N LEU A 136 16.98 17.50 6.15
CA LEU A 136 17.83 16.43 6.63
C LEU A 136 19.24 16.71 6.08
N THR A 137 20.04 17.46 6.84
CA THR A 137 21.47 17.44 6.66
C THR A 137 21.95 16.07 7.10
N LEU A 138 22.33 15.25 6.15
CA LEU A 138 23.10 14.05 6.45
C LEU A 138 24.38 14.55 7.15
N PRO A 139 24.73 13.99 8.32
CA PRO A 139 26.03 14.29 8.91
C PRO A 139 27.11 13.85 7.95
N THR A 140 27.98 14.77 7.60
CA THR A 140 29.22 14.52 6.87
C THR A 140 30.16 13.70 7.73
#